data_fbaae7710aacc366de04a8865bf551ec
#
_entry.id   fbaae7710aacc366de04a8865bf551ec
#
_cell.length_a   1.000
_cell.length_b   1.000
_cell.length_c   1.000
_cell.angle_alpha   90.00
_cell.angle_beta   90.00
_cell.angle_gamma   90.00
#
_symmetry.space_group_name_H-M   'P 1'
#
loop_
_entity.id
_entity.type
_entity.pdbx_description
1 polymer ?
#
loop_
_entity_poly.entity_id
_entity_poly.type
_entity_poly.pdbx_seq_one_letter_code
_entity_poly.pdbx_strand_id
1 'polypeptide(L)'
;MGNRLNRLDIENLKELYDVIVVGGGHAGIEAALAPARIGLKTLMICGSFERIGNMPCNPSVGGPAKGILVREIDALGGQMAKTADKTALQVKMLNLSKGPAVWAMRVQSDKLEYASYMQKICSEQENLDIYISLVDSLI
;
A
#
# COMPACT_ATOMS: atom_id res chain seq x y z
N MET A 1 1.85 16.83 -6.22
CA MET A 1 1.47 16.75 -4.78
C MET A 1 0.04 16.23 -4.73
N GLY A 2 -0.16 14.99 -4.27
CA GLY A 2 -1.49 14.42 -4.07
C GLY A 2 -2.27 15.22 -3.02
N ASN A 3 -3.53 15.56 -3.31
CA ASN A 3 -4.36 16.34 -2.43
C ASN A 3 -5.06 15.41 -1.42
N ARG A 4 -4.94 15.72 -0.12
CA ARG A 4 -5.84 15.16 0.89
C ARG A 4 -7.17 15.88 0.79
N LEU A 5 -8.19 15.18 0.31
CA LEU A 5 -9.54 15.70 0.28
C LEU A 5 -10.23 15.42 1.62
N ASN A 6 -10.78 16.44 2.25
CA ASN A 6 -11.60 16.32 3.45
C ASN A 6 -13.08 16.10 3.09
N ARG A 7 -13.90 15.62 4.03
CA ARG A 7 -15.32 15.34 3.83
C ARG A 7 -16.13 16.50 3.22
N LEU A 8 -15.68 17.74 3.48
CA LEU A 8 -16.30 18.96 2.94
C LEU A 8 -16.02 19.16 1.43
N ASP A 9 -14.99 18.52 0.90
CA ASP A 9 -14.58 18.70 -0.49
C ASP A 9 -15.38 17.85 -1.46
N ILE A 10 -16.04 16.77 -0.99
CA ILE A 10 -16.88 15.90 -1.84
C ILE A 10 -18.11 16.60 -2.41
N GLU A 11 -18.74 17.50 -1.66
CA GLU A 11 -19.91 18.24 -2.16
C GLU A 11 -19.54 19.14 -3.35
N ASN A 12 -18.25 19.43 -3.51
CA ASN A 12 -17.66 20.17 -4.62
C ASN A 12 -16.92 19.29 -5.64
N LEU A 13 -16.82 17.98 -5.42
CA LEU A 13 -16.18 17.04 -6.34
C LEU A 13 -17.03 16.88 -7.61
N LYS A 14 -16.88 17.83 -8.54
CA LYS A 14 -17.37 17.72 -9.93
C LYS A 14 -16.41 16.94 -10.82
N GLU A 15 -15.40 16.30 -10.26
CA GLU A 15 -14.35 15.64 -11.00
C GLU A 15 -14.65 14.14 -11.14
N LEU A 16 -14.49 13.64 -12.37
CA LEU A 16 -14.54 12.23 -12.67
C LEU A 16 -13.18 11.60 -12.38
N TYR A 17 -13.18 10.42 -11.77
CA TYR A 17 -12.01 9.59 -11.58
C TYR A 17 -12.08 8.39 -12.52
N ASP A 18 -10.93 8.00 -13.06
CA ASP A 18 -10.81 6.78 -13.87
C ASP A 18 -10.88 5.54 -13.00
N VAL A 19 -10.34 5.63 -11.78
CA VAL A 19 -10.30 4.52 -10.81
C VAL A 19 -10.63 5.04 -9.42
N ILE A 20 -11.52 4.33 -8.71
CA ILE A 20 -11.82 4.56 -7.30
C ILE A 20 -11.46 3.30 -6.52
N VAL A 21 -10.61 3.46 -5.50
CA VAL A 21 -10.16 2.38 -4.62
C VAL A 21 -10.71 2.60 -3.21
N VAL A 22 -11.41 1.61 -2.68
CA VAL A 22 -11.93 1.64 -1.31
C VAL A 22 -11.04 0.83 -0.39
N GLY A 23 -10.37 1.52 0.52
CA GLY A 23 -9.49 0.96 1.53
C GLY A 23 -8.03 1.39 1.40
N GLY A 24 -7.39 1.72 2.53
CA GLY A 24 -5.97 2.13 2.64
C GLY A 24 -5.04 1.04 3.16
N GLY A 25 -5.44 -0.24 3.09
CA GLY A 25 -4.56 -1.38 3.38
C GLY A 25 -3.59 -1.67 2.24
N HIS A 26 -2.72 -2.67 2.41
CA HIS A 26 -1.69 -2.99 1.40
C HIS A 26 -2.25 -3.23 -0.01
N ALA A 27 -3.34 -3.99 -0.11
CA ALA A 27 -3.99 -4.23 -1.40
C ALA A 27 -4.55 -2.94 -2.03
N GLY A 28 -5.18 -2.08 -1.21
CA GLY A 28 -5.70 -0.79 -1.68
C GLY A 28 -4.59 0.17 -2.10
N ILE A 29 -3.47 0.20 -1.39
CA ILE A 29 -2.30 1.01 -1.77
C ILE A 29 -1.76 0.57 -3.13
N GLU A 30 -1.53 -0.73 -3.34
CA GLU A 30 -1.05 -1.24 -4.63
C GLU A 30 -2.07 -0.97 -5.75
N ALA A 31 -3.36 -1.18 -5.47
CA ALA A 31 -4.44 -0.91 -6.44
C ALA A 31 -4.58 0.58 -6.79
N ALA A 32 -4.24 1.49 -5.89
CA ALA A 32 -4.31 2.93 -6.14
C ALA A 32 -3.03 3.47 -6.81
N LEU A 33 -1.86 2.98 -6.39
CA LEU A 33 -0.60 3.44 -6.95
C LEU A 33 -0.40 2.99 -8.41
N ALA A 34 -0.85 1.80 -8.78
CA ALA A 34 -0.67 1.27 -10.12
C ALA A 34 -1.33 2.16 -11.19
N PRO A 35 -2.64 2.46 -11.15
CA PRO A 35 -3.28 3.34 -12.12
C PRO A 35 -2.76 4.78 -12.05
N ALA A 36 -2.49 5.32 -10.86
CA ALA A 36 -1.96 6.67 -10.72
C ALA A 36 -0.59 6.83 -11.41
N ARG A 37 0.28 5.81 -11.32
CA ARG A 37 1.61 5.80 -11.94
C ARG A 37 1.58 5.76 -13.47
N ILE A 38 0.55 5.19 -14.05
CA ILE A 38 0.34 5.20 -15.51
C ILE A 38 -0.45 6.41 -16.00
N GLY A 39 -0.73 7.37 -15.12
CA GLY A 39 -1.34 8.66 -15.46
C GLY A 39 -2.87 8.70 -15.35
N LEU A 40 -3.52 7.65 -14.81
CA LEU A 40 -4.97 7.65 -14.59
C LEU A 40 -5.32 8.42 -13.31
N LYS A 41 -6.37 9.23 -13.38
CA LYS A 41 -6.88 9.97 -12.22
C LYS A 41 -7.52 9.00 -11.23
N THR A 42 -6.89 8.84 -10.09
CA THR A 42 -7.23 7.82 -9.11
C THR A 42 -7.67 8.44 -7.79
N LEU A 43 -8.74 7.93 -7.20
CA LEU A 43 -9.21 8.29 -5.86
C LEU A 43 -9.05 7.08 -4.92
N MET A 44 -8.38 7.26 -3.80
CA MET A 44 -8.35 6.29 -2.70
C MET A 44 -9.21 6.78 -1.55
N ILE A 45 -10.24 6.02 -1.18
CA ILE A 45 -11.13 6.32 -0.04
C ILE A 45 -10.72 5.43 1.13
N CYS A 46 -10.40 6.02 2.28
CA CYS A 46 -10.04 5.25 3.49
C CYS A 46 -10.53 5.93 4.76
N GLY A 47 -10.76 5.15 5.81
CA GLY A 47 -11.33 5.63 7.06
C GLY A 47 -10.39 6.51 7.91
N SER A 48 -9.07 6.42 7.69
CA SER A 48 -8.07 7.23 8.39
C SER A 48 -6.77 7.23 7.60
N PHE A 49 -6.16 8.40 7.47
CA PHE A 49 -4.85 8.54 6.81
C PHE A 49 -3.74 7.83 7.59
N GLU A 50 -3.78 7.92 8.90
CA GLU A 50 -2.79 7.34 9.81
C GLU A 50 -2.77 5.81 9.78
N ARG A 51 -3.84 5.20 9.23
CA ARG A 51 -3.95 3.74 9.06
C ARG A 51 -3.52 3.24 7.70
N ILE A 52 -3.18 4.13 6.77
CA ILE A 52 -2.63 3.73 5.46
C ILE A 52 -1.33 2.96 5.69
N GLY A 53 -1.22 1.77 5.12
CA GLY A 53 -0.04 0.90 5.24
C GLY A 53 0.19 0.31 6.63
N ASN A 54 -0.79 0.38 7.54
CA ASN A 54 -0.63 -0.17 8.88
C ASN A 54 -0.43 -1.69 8.86
N MET A 55 0.50 -2.16 9.68
CA MET A 55 0.76 -3.57 9.96
C MET A 55 0.18 -3.95 11.33
N PRO A 56 -1.08 -4.42 11.44
CA PRO A 56 -1.72 -4.66 12.73
C PRO A 56 -1.08 -5.81 13.53
N CYS A 57 -0.51 -6.79 12.82
CA CYS A 57 0.16 -7.94 13.42
C CYS A 57 1.68 -7.74 13.48
N ASN A 58 2.45 -8.81 13.20
CA ASN A 58 3.91 -8.72 13.12
C ASN A 58 4.33 -7.81 11.96
N PRO A 59 5.25 -6.86 12.19
CA PRO A 59 5.73 -5.96 11.16
C PRO A 59 6.73 -6.69 10.24
N SER A 60 6.24 -7.66 9.48
CA SER A 60 7.07 -8.45 8.57
C SER A 60 6.41 -8.68 7.22
N VAL A 61 7.22 -8.58 6.18
CA VAL A 61 6.86 -8.85 4.80
C VAL A 61 7.64 -10.07 4.34
N GLY A 62 6.93 -11.03 3.71
CA GLY A 62 7.54 -12.27 3.22
C GLY A 62 7.04 -13.52 3.92
N GLY A 63 7.79 -14.61 3.77
CA GLY A 63 7.40 -15.97 4.14
C GLY A 63 6.92 -16.79 2.93
N PRO A 64 6.56 -18.09 3.11
CA PRO A 64 6.38 -19.01 1.99
C PRO A 64 5.37 -18.56 0.93
N ALA A 65 4.19 -18.07 1.32
CA ALA A 65 3.18 -17.59 0.39
C ALA A 65 3.31 -16.09 0.12
N LYS A 66 3.35 -15.26 1.18
CA LYS A 66 3.42 -13.80 1.05
C LYS A 66 4.67 -13.36 0.27
N GLY A 67 5.82 -14.00 0.49
CA GLY A 67 7.06 -13.65 -0.19
C GLY A 67 7.01 -13.84 -1.70
N ILE A 68 6.26 -14.83 -2.19
CA ILE A 68 6.04 -15.05 -3.63
C ILE A 68 5.21 -13.91 -4.19
N LEU A 69 4.04 -13.63 -3.60
CA LEU A 69 3.16 -12.55 -4.05
C LEU A 69 3.85 -11.18 -4.03
N VAL A 70 4.62 -10.89 -2.99
CA VAL A 70 5.34 -9.61 -2.90
C VAL A 70 6.36 -9.44 -4.02
N ARG A 71 7.06 -10.51 -4.41
CA ARG A 71 8.00 -10.47 -5.53
C ARG A 71 7.32 -10.30 -6.88
N GLU A 72 6.15 -10.92 -7.07
CA GLU A 72 5.36 -10.74 -8.29
C GLU A 72 4.85 -9.30 -8.40
N ILE A 73 4.34 -8.74 -7.30
CA ILE A 73 3.91 -7.34 -7.22
C ILE A 73 5.09 -6.39 -7.47
N ASP A 74 6.26 -6.67 -6.90
CA ASP A 74 7.48 -5.88 -7.09
C ASP A 74 7.94 -5.88 -8.56
N ALA A 75 7.91 -7.06 -9.20
CA ALA A 75 8.23 -7.19 -10.62
C ALA A 75 7.32 -6.37 -11.53
N LEU A 76 6.08 -6.10 -11.09
CA LEU A 76 5.12 -5.23 -11.76
C LEU A 76 5.24 -3.74 -11.34
N GLY A 77 6.25 -3.40 -10.53
CA GLY A 77 6.50 -2.03 -10.10
C GLY A 77 5.82 -1.62 -8.78
N GLY A 78 5.28 -2.60 -8.02
CA GLY A 78 4.60 -2.37 -6.75
C GLY A 78 5.45 -1.70 -5.68
N GLN A 79 4.81 -1.30 -4.60
CA GLN A 79 5.41 -0.48 -3.55
C GLN A 79 5.81 -1.28 -2.30
N MET A 80 5.12 -2.38 -2.03
CA MET A 80 5.25 -3.12 -0.77
C MET A 80 6.68 -3.61 -0.50
N ALA A 81 7.34 -4.20 -1.50
CA ALA A 81 8.71 -4.67 -1.37
C ALA A 81 9.69 -3.51 -1.16
N LYS A 82 9.57 -2.44 -1.95
CA LYS A 82 10.41 -1.24 -1.85
C LYS A 82 10.32 -0.60 -0.46
N THR A 83 9.12 -0.55 0.11
CA THR A 83 8.93 -0.03 1.47
C THR A 83 9.50 -0.97 2.52
N ALA A 84 9.33 -2.29 2.35
CA ALA A 84 9.91 -3.28 3.26
C ALA A 84 11.43 -3.21 3.28
N ASP A 85 12.07 -3.07 2.12
CA ASP A 85 13.54 -2.92 2.01
C ASP A 85 14.01 -1.61 2.65
N LYS A 86 13.29 -0.52 2.43
CA LYS A 86 13.64 0.79 2.99
C LYS A 86 13.59 0.84 4.52
N THR A 87 12.66 0.08 5.12
CA THR A 87 12.39 0.08 6.56
C THR A 87 12.81 -1.21 7.24
N ALA A 88 13.67 -2.00 6.59
CA ALA A 88 14.14 -3.29 7.06
C ALA A 88 15.00 -3.15 8.32
N LEU A 89 14.60 -3.86 9.38
CA LEU A 89 15.42 -4.05 10.59
C LEU A 89 16.19 -5.37 10.53
N GLN A 90 15.59 -6.40 9.92
CA GLN A 90 16.19 -7.72 9.79
C GLN A 90 15.67 -8.43 8.54
N VAL A 91 16.57 -9.07 7.83
CA VAL A 91 16.24 -9.98 6.72
C VAL A 91 16.65 -11.40 7.11
N LYS A 92 15.74 -12.36 7.01
CA LYS A 92 15.99 -13.76 7.37
C LYS A 92 15.44 -14.72 6.31
N MET A 93 16.25 -15.70 5.95
CA MET A 93 15.78 -16.85 5.18
C MET A 93 15.14 -17.88 6.10
N LEU A 94 13.90 -18.24 5.78
CA LEU A 94 13.13 -19.27 6.51
C LEU A 94 13.27 -20.62 5.86
N ASN A 95 13.03 -21.68 6.65
CA ASN A 95 12.95 -23.07 6.20
C ASN A 95 14.24 -23.63 5.58
N LEU A 96 15.39 -23.13 5.94
CA LEU A 96 16.68 -23.61 5.40
C LEU A 96 16.87 -25.12 5.57
N SER A 97 16.36 -25.69 6.68
CA SER A 97 16.45 -27.14 6.95
C SER A 97 15.46 -28.00 6.14
N LYS A 98 14.52 -27.36 5.41
CA LYS A 98 13.44 -28.08 4.71
C LYS A 98 13.63 -28.19 3.18
N GLY A 99 14.76 -27.71 2.70
CA GLY A 99 15.12 -27.74 1.27
C GLY A 99 14.72 -26.49 0.48
N PRO A 100 15.33 -26.30 -0.70
CA PRO A 100 15.23 -25.06 -1.49
C PRO A 100 13.80 -24.70 -1.93
N ALA A 101 12.95 -25.71 -2.18
CA ALA A 101 11.58 -25.50 -2.66
C ALA A 101 10.70 -24.69 -1.67
N VAL A 102 11.05 -24.65 -0.39
CA VAL A 102 10.30 -23.93 0.65
C VAL A 102 11.11 -22.81 1.31
N TRP A 103 12.27 -22.50 0.78
CA TRP A 103 13.04 -21.34 1.24
C TRP A 103 12.27 -20.07 0.96
N ALA A 104 12.13 -19.25 1.98
CA ALA A 104 11.36 -18.03 1.88
C ALA A 104 12.04 -16.89 2.62
N MET A 105 12.24 -15.79 1.94
CA MET A 105 12.74 -14.57 2.58
C MET A 105 11.65 -13.90 3.40
N ARG A 106 12.00 -13.43 4.58
CA ARG A 106 11.16 -12.58 5.44
C ARG A 106 11.95 -11.37 5.87
N VAL A 107 11.39 -10.21 5.61
CA VAL A 107 11.90 -8.91 6.05
C VAL A 107 11.09 -8.48 7.25
N GLN A 108 11.73 -8.20 8.37
CA GLN A 108 11.13 -7.53 9.52
C GLN A 108 11.41 -6.05 9.39
N SER A 109 10.35 -5.24 9.37
CA SER A 109 10.42 -3.80 9.19
C SER A 109 10.12 -3.07 10.50
N ASP A 110 10.59 -1.84 10.63
CA ASP A 110 10.07 -0.92 11.64
C ASP A 110 8.61 -0.61 11.31
N LYS A 111 7.71 -0.88 12.25
CA LYS A 111 6.25 -0.77 12.04
C LYS A 111 5.81 0.67 11.78
N LEU A 112 6.37 1.60 12.52
CA LEU A 112 5.99 3.01 12.42
C LEU A 112 6.60 3.65 11.17
N GLU A 113 7.88 3.36 10.93
CA GLU A 113 8.58 3.85 9.75
C GLU A 113 7.95 3.30 8.45
N TYR A 114 7.58 2.02 8.42
CA TYR A 114 6.89 1.42 7.29
C TYR A 114 5.58 2.12 6.96
N ALA A 115 4.70 2.32 7.96
CA ALA A 115 3.44 3.00 7.75
C ALA A 115 3.65 4.47 7.32
N SER A 116 4.54 5.19 7.99
CA SER A 116 4.89 6.57 7.66
C SER A 116 5.43 6.70 6.22
N TYR A 117 6.28 5.78 5.80
CA TYR A 117 6.84 5.78 4.45
C TYR A 117 5.75 5.48 3.39
N MET A 118 4.85 4.52 3.65
CA MET A 118 3.70 4.26 2.77
C MET A 118 2.78 5.48 2.65
N GLN A 119 2.46 6.12 3.78
CA GLN A 119 1.65 7.35 3.81
C GLN A 119 2.30 8.46 2.98
N LYS A 120 3.62 8.63 3.12
CA LYS A 120 4.38 9.60 2.33
C LYS A 120 4.27 9.30 0.84
N ILE A 121 4.53 8.06 0.42
CA ILE A 121 4.45 7.66 -0.99
C ILE A 121 3.05 7.93 -1.56
N CYS A 122 2.00 7.55 -0.85
CA CYS A 122 0.62 7.79 -1.31
C CYS A 122 0.30 9.29 -1.39
N SER A 123 0.78 10.10 -0.46
CA SER A 123 0.52 11.54 -0.44
C SER A 123 1.31 12.34 -1.48
N GLU A 124 2.45 11.82 -1.92
CA GLU A 124 3.32 12.46 -2.92
C GLU A 124 3.05 11.93 -4.35
N GLN A 125 2.24 10.87 -4.49
CA GLN A 125 1.95 10.29 -5.80
C GLN A 125 1.10 11.24 -6.65
N GLU A 126 1.58 11.59 -7.83
CA GLU A 126 0.79 12.30 -8.82
C GLU A 126 -0.41 11.47 -9.28
N ASN A 127 -1.49 12.13 -9.66
CA ASN A 127 -2.75 11.52 -10.09
C ASN A 127 -3.45 10.65 -9.01
N LEU A 128 -3.04 10.74 -7.76
CA LEU A 128 -3.68 10.04 -6.64
C LEU A 128 -4.22 11.06 -5.63
N ASP A 129 -5.54 11.08 -5.50
CA ASP A 129 -6.22 11.82 -4.45
C ASP A 129 -6.63 10.87 -3.32
N ILE A 130 -6.53 11.34 -2.07
CA ILE A 130 -6.89 10.55 -0.89
C ILE A 130 -8.06 11.24 -0.18
N TYR A 131 -9.17 10.52 -0.05
CA TYR A 131 -10.33 10.98 0.66
C TYR A 131 -10.57 10.19 1.94
N ILE A 132 -10.70 10.90 3.06
CA ILE A 132 -10.90 10.29 4.37
C ILE A 132 -12.39 10.18 4.65
N SER A 133 -12.95 8.99 4.43
CA SER A 133 -14.35 8.67 4.68
C SER A 133 -14.57 7.16 4.80
N LEU A 134 -15.76 6.80 5.25
CA LEU A 134 -16.27 5.42 5.19
C LEU A 134 -17.19 5.30 3.99
N VAL A 135 -17.09 4.21 3.26
CA VAL A 135 -18.00 3.84 2.18
C VAL A 135 -19.09 2.96 2.77
N ASP A 136 -20.34 3.37 2.60
CA ASP A 136 -21.50 2.67 3.11
C ASP A 136 -22.12 1.76 2.03
N SER A 137 -22.32 2.29 0.83
CA SER A 137 -22.94 1.56 -0.28
C SER A 137 -22.40 2.00 -1.64
N LEU A 138 -22.57 1.15 -2.62
CA LEU A 138 -22.41 1.47 -4.05
C LEU A 138 -23.80 1.68 -4.65
N ILE A 139 -23.95 2.71 -5.46
CA ILE A 139 -25.18 3.07 -6.12
C ILE A 139 -25.08 2.70 -7.61
#